data_e101f9c111938b3c4c207b66600cce34
#
_entry.id   e101f9c111938b3c4c207b66600cce34
#
_cell.length_a   1.000
_cell.length_b   1.000
_cell.length_c   1.000
_cell.angle_alpha   90.00
_cell.angle_beta   90.00
_cell.angle_gamma   90.00
#
_symmetry.space_group_name_H-M   'P 1'
#
loop_
_entity.id
_entity.type
_entity.pdbx_description
1 polymer ?
#
loop_
_entity_poly.entity_id
_entity_poly.type
_entity_poly.pdbx_seq_one_letter_code
_entity_poly.pdbx_strand_id
1 'polypeptide(L)'
;MIGHFGLGFYSAFMVADEVHIDSLSYKEGSTPVHWTCDGSTEYDMSEGSKTTVGTEITLFLNEDCLEFANEYRVREVLEKYCSFMPVEIFLSKANAPQEYETIDESELKDDDVVVEHIHEDAKYEEKEKEDGTKEQVEVLSLIHI
;
A
#
# COMPACT_ATOMS: atom_id res chain seq x y z
N MET A 1 -7.11 1.99 21.34
CA MET A 1 -8.39 1.46 20.83
C MET A 1 -9.28 2.67 20.55
N ILE A 2 -9.76 2.84 19.32
CA ILE A 2 -10.51 4.03 18.88
C ILE A 2 -12.03 3.87 19.09
N GLY A 3 -12.52 2.65 19.22
CA GLY A 3 -13.93 2.34 19.47
C GLY A 3 -14.11 1.23 20.48
N HIS A 4 -15.22 1.28 21.23
CA HIS A 4 -15.52 0.32 22.30
C HIS A 4 -16.73 -0.57 22.01
N PHE A 5 -17.57 -0.21 21.01
CA PHE A 5 -18.87 -0.84 20.81
C PHE A 5 -18.90 -1.88 19.69
N GLY A 6 -17.85 -1.98 18.86
CA GLY A 6 -17.79 -2.88 17.69
C GLY A 6 -18.79 -2.56 16.57
N LEU A 7 -19.54 -1.47 16.69
CA LEU A 7 -20.59 -1.09 15.74
C LEU A 7 -20.08 -0.37 14.49
N GLY A 8 -18.84 0.14 14.51
CA GLY A 8 -18.28 0.91 13.40
C GLY A 8 -18.24 0.14 12.08
N PHE A 9 -18.01 -1.17 12.15
CA PHE A 9 -17.99 -2.03 10.96
C PHE A 9 -19.34 -2.09 10.24
N TYR A 10 -20.44 -2.08 10.98
CA TYR A 10 -21.79 -2.16 10.38
C TYR A 10 -22.12 -0.95 9.49
N SER A 11 -21.42 0.17 9.66
CA SER A 11 -21.58 1.32 8.78
C SER A 11 -21.13 1.04 7.34
N ALA A 12 -20.33 0.00 7.10
CA ALA A 12 -19.96 -0.44 5.76
C ALA A 12 -21.19 -0.77 4.90
N PHE A 13 -22.22 -1.38 5.49
CA PHE A 13 -23.47 -1.73 4.80
C PHE A 13 -24.38 -0.51 4.50
N MET A 14 -24.03 0.68 4.97
CA MET A 14 -24.71 1.91 4.54
C MET A 14 -24.26 2.36 3.15
N VAL A 15 -23.08 1.91 2.71
CA VAL A 15 -22.46 2.34 1.46
C VAL A 15 -22.19 1.18 0.49
N ALA A 16 -22.25 -0.07 0.97
CA ALA A 16 -21.94 -1.25 0.20
C ALA A 16 -23.11 -2.24 0.20
N ASP A 17 -23.35 -2.86 -0.94
CA ASP A 17 -24.32 -3.96 -1.09
C ASP A 17 -23.73 -5.29 -0.61
N GLU A 18 -22.40 -5.40 -0.65
CA GLU A 18 -21.68 -6.61 -0.22
C GLU A 18 -20.33 -6.22 0.38
N VAL A 19 -19.89 -6.97 1.39
CA VAL A 19 -18.61 -6.77 2.08
C VAL A 19 -17.89 -8.11 2.17
N HIS A 20 -16.61 -8.11 1.72
CA HIS A 20 -15.71 -9.24 1.90
C HIS A 20 -14.60 -8.87 2.89
N ILE A 21 -14.20 -9.85 3.70
CA ILE A 21 -13.07 -9.72 4.63
C ILE A 21 -12.15 -10.92 4.45
N ASP A 22 -10.89 -10.64 4.10
CA ASP A 22 -9.81 -11.61 4.08
C ASP A 22 -8.85 -11.31 5.22
N SER A 23 -8.64 -12.25 6.11
CA SER A 23 -7.82 -12.03 7.31
C SER A 23 -6.90 -13.20 7.59
N LEU A 24 -5.63 -12.88 7.94
CA LEU A 24 -4.66 -13.83 8.46
C LEU A 24 -4.10 -13.29 9.78
N SER A 25 -4.24 -14.09 10.84
CA SER A 25 -3.73 -13.73 12.16
C SER A 25 -2.19 -13.81 12.21
N TYR A 26 -1.57 -12.96 13.04
CA TYR A 26 -0.13 -13.02 13.35
C TYR A 26 0.30 -14.25 14.16
N LYS A 27 -0.63 -15.01 14.70
CA LYS A 27 -0.33 -16.21 15.50
C LYS A 27 0.15 -17.34 14.61
N GLU A 28 1.25 -18.00 15.01
CA GLU A 28 1.77 -19.17 14.29
C GLU A 28 0.71 -20.26 14.15
N GLY A 29 0.65 -20.89 12.99
CA GLY A 29 -0.31 -21.93 12.66
C GLY A 29 -1.72 -21.47 12.41
N SER A 30 -1.99 -20.16 12.31
CA SER A 30 -3.28 -19.64 11.92
C SER A 30 -3.55 -19.92 10.45
N THR A 31 -4.78 -20.31 10.12
CA THR A 31 -5.28 -20.39 8.75
C THR A 31 -5.94 -19.08 8.33
N PRO A 32 -5.78 -18.63 7.08
CA PRO A 32 -6.47 -17.47 6.58
C PRO A 32 -7.99 -17.74 6.52
N VAL A 33 -8.78 -16.70 6.72
CA VAL A 33 -10.24 -16.74 6.71
C VAL A 33 -10.75 -15.77 5.66
N HIS A 34 -11.70 -16.21 4.87
CA HIS A 34 -12.52 -15.40 3.98
C HIS A 34 -13.94 -15.35 4.50
N TRP A 35 -14.48 -14.14 4.66
CA TRP A 35 -15.83 -13.89 5.14
C TRP A 35 -16.56 -12.94 4.18
N THR A 36 -17.84 -13.24 3.89
CA THR A 36 -18.69 -12.42 3.03
C THR A 36 -20.07 -12.21 3.64
N CYS A 37 -20.66 -11.05 3.42
CA CYS A 37 -22.02 -10.71 3.83
C CYS A 37 -22.60 -9.62 2.94
N ASP A 38 -23.89 -9.72 2.65
CA ASP A 38 -24.68 -8.74 1.88
C ASP A 38 -25.49 -7.79 2.78
N GLY A 39 -25.17 -7.73 4.08
CA GLY A 39 -25.91 -6.91 5.04
C GLY A 39 -27.16 -7.59 5.62
N SER A 40 -27.47 -8.82 5.20
CA SER A 40 -28.52 -9.64 5.80
C SER A 40 -28.09 -10.22 7.15
N THR A 41 -28.90 -11.10 7.72
CA THR A 41 -28.57 -11.83 8.95
C THR A 41 -27.69 -13.05 8.69
N GLU A 42 -27.46 -13.39 7.44
CA GLU A 42 -26.64 -14.53 7.02
C GLU A 42 -25.29 -14.04 6.53
N TYR A 43 -24.28 -14.85 6.72
CA TYR A 43 -22.92 -14.61 6.22
C TYR A 43 -22.29 -15.95 5.83
N ASP A 44 -21.37 -15.92 4.89
CA ASP A 44 -20.55 -17.08 4.55
C ASP A 44 -19.13 -16.91 5.12
N MET A 45 -18.55 -18.02 5.55
CA MET A 45 -17.18 -18.05 6.05
C MET A 45 -16.47 -19.32 5.56
N SER A 46 -15.33 -19.15 4.96
CA SER A 46 -14.51 -20.22 4.39
C SER A 46 -13.01 -19.99 4.67
N GLU A 47 -12.20 -20.97 4.32
CA GLU A 47 -10.75 -20.78 4.30
C GLU A 47 -10.37 -19.77 3.21
N GLY A 48 -9.55 -18.79 3.58
CA GLY A 48 -9.08 -17.73 2.68
C GLY A 48 -7.79 -18.09 1.96
N SER A 49 -7.36 -17.22 1.05
CA SER A 49 -6.13 -17.36 0.28
C SER A 49 -5.02 -16.40 0.70
N LYS A 50 -5.26 -15.59 1.74
CA LYS A 50 -4.31 -14.55 2.19
C LYS A 50 -3.04 -15.18 2.75
N THR A 51 -1.87 -14.74 2.25
CA THR A 51 -0.55 -15.27 2.65
C THR A 51 0.21 -14.34 3.59
N THR A 52 -0.19 -13.07 3.66
CA THR A 52 0.41 -12.05 4.53
C THR A 52 -0.47 -11.77 5.74
N VAL A 53 0.14 -11.56 6.90
CA VAL A 53 -0.57 -11.16 8.12
C VAL A 53 -1.29 -9.84 7.91
N GLY A 54 -2.52 -9.76 8.41
CA GLY A 54 -3.34 -8.55 8.34
C GLY A 54 -4.77 -8.84 7.90
N THR A 55 -5.56 -7.78 7.76
CA THR A 55 -6.97 -7.84 7.35
C THR A 55 -7.20 -6.93 6.16
N GLU A 56 -7.82 -7.46 5.13
CA GLU A 56 -8.27 -6.76 3.93
C GLU A 56 -9.80 -6.72 3.96
N ILE A 57 -10.37 -5.55 3.72
CA ILE A 57 -11.82 -5.35 3.67
C ILE A 57 -12.16 -4.76 2.31
N THR A 58 -12.95 -5.49 1.54
CA THR A 58 -13.44 -5.07 0.22
C THR A 58 -14.91 -4.67 0.34
N LEU A 59 -15.22 -3.44 -0.05
CA LEU A 59 -16.58 -2.90 -0.09
C LEU A 59 -17.06 -2.83 -1.55
N PHE A 60 -18.12 -3.54 -1.88
CA PHE A 60 -18.81 -3.43 -3.17
C PHE A 60 -19.87 -2.34 -3.03
N LEU A 61 -19.53 -1.13 -3.46
CA LEU A 61 -20.37 0.04 -3.25
C LEU A 61 -21.71 -0.08 -3.98
N ASN A 62 -22.79 0.32 -3.31
CA ASN A 62 -24.10 0.46 -3.93
C ASN A 62 -24.13 1.64 -4.93
N GLU A 63 -25.14 1.68 -5.80
CA GLU A 63 -25.23 2.70 -6.87
C GLU A 63 -25.28 4.13 -6.33
N ASP A 64 -25.91 4.36 -5.18
CA ASP A 64 -26.05 5.70 -4.58
C ASP A 64 -24.73 6.21 -3.96
N CYS A 65 -23.78 5.31 -3.72
CA CYS A 65 -22.51 5.60 -3.03
C CYS A 65 -21.26 5.51 -3.95
N LEU A 66 -21.44 5.40 -5.26
CA LEU A 66 -20.33 5.34 -6.23
C LEU A 66 -19.42 6.58 -6.20
N GLU A 67 -19.89 7.70 -5.65
CA GLU A 67 -19.04 8.87 -5.42
C GLU A 67 -17.80 8.56 -4.56
N PHE A 68 -17.88 7.59 -3.66
CA PHE A 68 -16.77 7.16 -2.81
C PHE A 68 -15.76 6.26 -3.53
N ALA A 69 -16.03 5.82 -4.76
CA ALA A 69 -15.02 5.19 -5.62
C ALA A 69 -14.06 6.21 -6.26
N ASN A 70 -14.21 7.50 -5.95
CA ASN A 70 -13.37 8.57 -6.47
C ASN A 70 -12.28 8.94 -5.47
N GLU A 71 -11.01 8.95 -5.92
CA GLU A 71 -9.86 9.25 -5.07
C GLU A 71 -9.97 10.61 -4.36
N TYR A 72 -10.41 11.65 -5.07
CA TYR A 72 -10.57 12.99 -4.48
C TYR A 72 -11.58 13.00 -3.34
N ARG A 73 -12.70 12.28 -3.53
CA ARG A 73 -13.75 12.19 -2.52
C ARG A 73 -13.28 11.41 -1.29
N VAL A 74 -12.58 10.30 -1.49
CA VAL A 74 -11.99 9.53 -0.38
C VAL A 74 -10.96 10.36 0.37
N ARG A 75 -10.08 11.09 -0.34
CA ARG A 75 -9.08 11.97 0.26
C ARG A 75 -9.73 13.06 1.12
N GLU A 76 -10.76 13.73 0.61
CA GLU A 76 -11.51 14.74 1.36
C GLU A 76 -12.09 14.16 2.67
N VAL A 77 -12.68 12.98 2.61
CA VAL A 77 -13.23 12.29 3.79
C VAL A 77 -12.14 11.91 4.79
N LEU A 78 -11.01 11.38 4.32
CA LEU A 78 -9.87 11.03 5.18
C LEU A 78 -9.28 12.27 5.85
N GLU A 79 -9.06 13.35 5.14
CA GLU A 79 -8.56 14.61 5.69
C GLU A 79 -9.50 15.18 6.75
N LYS A 80 -10.80 15.13 6.49
CA LYS A 80 -11.81 15.70 7.39
C LYS A 80 -11.98 14.92 8.68
N TYR A 81 -11.93 13.59 8.62
CA TYR A 81 -12.31 12.72 9.74
C TYR A 81 -11.15 11.93 10.34
N CYS A 82 -10.04 11.76 9.62
CA CYS A 82 -8.95 10.91 10.03
C CYS A 82 -7.62 11.64 10.28
N SER A 83 -7.55 12.97 10.04
CA SER A 83 -6.32 13.77 10.20
C SER A 83 -5.72 13.76 11.62
N PHE A 84 -6.52 13.40 12.62
CA PHE A 84 -6.07 13.33 14.03
C PHE A 84 -5.76 11.90 14.49
N MET A 85 -5.81 10.92 13.61
CA MET A 85 -5.53 9.54 14.00
C MET A 85 -4.03 9.34 14.27
N PRO A 86 -3.67 8.60 15.33
CA PRO A 86 -2.27 8.36 15.70
C PRO A 86 -1.64 7.24 14.87
N VAL A 87 -2.14 6.98 13.67
CA VAL A 87 -1.68 5.96 12.73
C VAL A 87 -1.63 6.55 11.34
N GLU A 88 -0.67 6.13 10.56
CA GLU A 88 -0.55 6.52 9.15
C GLU A 88 -1.65 5.85 8.31
N ILE A 89 -2.19 6.61 7.36
CA ILE A 89 -3.22 6.15 6.42
C ILE A 89 -2.73 6.46 5.01
N PHE A 90 -2.60 5.41 4.21
CA PHE A 90 -2.15 5.49 2.83
C PHE A 90 -3.35 5.32 1.89
N LEU A 91 -3.39 6.11 0.83
CA LEU A 91 -4.42 6.03 -0.21
C LEU A 91 -3.75 5.78 -1.56
N SER A 92 -4.12 4.70 -2.22
CA SER A 92 -3.64 4.35 -3.55
C SER A 92 -4.77 3.80 -4.43
N LYS A 93 -4.55 3.80 -5.74
CA LYS A 93 -5.43 3.11 -6.70
C LYS A 93 -4.96 1.69 -6.88
N ALA A 94 -5.84 0.71 -6.71
CA ALA A 94 -5.50 -0.71 -6.84
C ALA A 94 -4.94 -1.09 -8.23
N ASN A 95 -5.38 -0.39 -9.28
CA ASN A 95 -4.96 -0.65 -10.67
C ASN A 95 -4.02 0.45 -11.21
N ALA A 96 -3.41 1.27 -10.34
CA ALA A 96 -2.39 2.21 -10.78
C ALA A 96 -1.17 1.43 -11.31
N PRO A 97 -0.55 1.87 -12.42
CA PRO A 97 0.74 1.34 -12.80
C PRO A 97 1.71 1.57 -11.65
N GLN A 98 2.57 0.59 -11.41
CA GLN A 98 3.64 0.77 -10.43
C GLN A 98 4.57 1.88 -10.93
N GLU A 99 4.78 2.86 -10.08
CA GLU A 99 5.76 3.92 -10.33
C GLU A 99 7.07 3.48 -9.67
N TYR A 100 8.15 3.60 -10.44
CA TYR A 100 9.47 3.18 -10.03
C TYR A 100 10.37 4.40 -9.94
N GLU A 101 11.09 4.56 -8.86
CA GLU A 101 12.05 5.64 -8.66
C GLU A 101 13.46 5.08 -8.72
N THR A 102 14.33 5.81 -9.43
CA THR A 102 15.75 5.50 -9.48
C THR A 102 16.46 6.29 -8.40
N ILE A 103 17.08 5.59 -7.47
CA ILE A 103 17.84 6.18 -6.37
C ILE A 103 19.25 5.57 -6.31
N ASP A 104 20.18 6.29 -5.72
CA ASP A 104 21.50 5.75 -5.43
C ASP A 104 21.44 4.72 -4.30
N GLU A 105 22.32 3.71 -4.34
CA GLU A 105 22.39 2.67 -3.28
C GLU A 105 22.61 3.26 -1.89
N SER A 106 23.24 4.42 -1.80
CA SER A 106 23.48 5.16 -0.56
C SER A 106 22.19 5.78 0.04
N GLU A 107 21.14 5.93 -0.75
CA GLU A 107 19.86 6.52 -0.37
C GLU A 107 18.80 5.46 -0.02
N LEU A 108 19.16 4.17 -0.15
CA LEU A 108 18.29 3.04 0.16
C LEU A 108 17.90 3.03 1.64
N LYS A 109 16.62 2.90 1.91
CA LYS A 109 16.06 2.77 3.26
C LYS A 109 15.70 1.32 3.56
N ASP A 110 15.62 0.97 4.84
CA ASP A 110 15.33 -0.40 5.31
C ASP A 110 13.94 -0.92 4.89
N ASP A 111 13.02 -0.02 4.54
CA ASP A 111 11.64 -0.30 4.10
C ASP A 111 11.47 -0.25 2.57
N ASP A 112 12.51 0.09 1.82
CA ASP A 112 12.47 0.10 0.37
C ASP A 112 12.50 -1.32 -0.21
N VAL A 113 11.70 -1.56 -1.24
CA VAL A 113 11.68 -2.82 -1.98
C VAL A 113 12.47 -2.66 -3.27
N VAL A 114 13.63 -3.28 -3.30
CA VAL A 114 14.47 -3.33 -4.51
C VAL A 114 13.84 -4.30 -5.50
N VAL A 115 13.46 -3.80 -6.69
CA VAL A 115 12.88 -4.64 -7.76
C VAL A 115 13.92 -5.00 -8.80
N GLU A 116 14.83 -4.08 -9.12
CA GLU A 116 15.87 -4.31 -10.11
C GLU A 116 17.14 -3.50 -9.78
N HIS A 117 18.30 -4.13 -9.96
CA HIS A 117 19.58 -3.44 -9.94
C HIS A 117 20.01 -3.18 -11.39
N ILE A 118 20.03 -1.91 -11.79
CA ILE A 118 20.55 -1.53 -13.10
C ILE A 118 22.02 -1.13 -12.94
N HIS A 119 22.89 -1.94 -13.53
CA HIS A 119 24.27 -1.53 -13.74
C HIS A 119 24.32 -0.76 -15.05
N GLU A 120 24.43 0.57 -14.98
CA GLU A 120 24.94 1.30 -16.12
C GLU A 120 26.43 0.96 -16.28
N ASP A 121 26.83 0.68 -17.51
CA ASP A 121 28.27 0.55 -17.85
C ASP A 121 28.97 1.80 -17.34
N ALA A 122 30.05 1.62 -16.58
CA ALA A 122 30.76 2.68 -15.89
C ALA A 122 31.01 3.85 -16.80
N LYS A 123 30.33 4.96 -16.59
CA LYS A 123 30.66 6.23 -17.25
C LYS A 123 31.85 6.84 -16.52
N TYR A 124 32.98 6.87 -17.17
CA TYR A 124 34.15 7.54 -16.66
C TYR A 124 34.07 9.03 -17.01
N GLU A 125 33.96 9.88 -16.00
CA GLU A 125 34.16 11.33 -16.20
C GLU A 125 35.64 11.69 -15.98
N GLU A 126 36.24 12.38 -16.96
CA GLU A 126 37.57 12.94 -16.79
C GLU A 126 37.48 14.19 -15.89
N LYS A 127 37.99 14.11 -14.67
CA LYS A 127 38.24 15.30 -13.84
C LYS A 127 39.68 15.75 -13.95
N GLU A 128 39.86 17.01 -14.30
CA GLU A 128 41.16 17.68 -14.33
C GLU A 128 41.53 18.11 -12.89
N LYS A 129 42.67 17.62 -12.41
CA LYS A 129 43.22 18.03 -11.11
C LYS A 129 43.93 19.39 -11.26
N GLU A 130 44.08 20.10 -10.14
CA GLU A 130 44.78 21.41 -10.08
C GLU A 130 46.24 21.34 -10.57
N ASP A 131 46.82 20.15 -10.69
CA ASP A 131 48.16 19.91 -11.22
C ASP A 131 48.23 19.65 -12.75
N GLY A 132 47.08 19.69 -13.44
CA GLY A 132 46.94 19.47 -14.87
C GLY A 132 46.90 18.01 -15.30
N THR A 133 46.85 17.04 -14.36
CA THR A 133 46.64 15.63 -14.66
C THR A 133 45.15 15.28 -14.68
N LYS A 134 44.75 14.40 -15.63
CA LYS A 134 43.38 13.91 -15.75
C LYS A 134 43.20 12.59 -15.01
N GLU A 135 42.22 12.47 -14.17
CA GLU A 135 41.83 11.24 -13.50
C GLU A 135 40.44 10.80 -14.00
N GLN A 136 40.32 9.53 -14.35
CA GLN A 136 39.00 8.94 -14.65
C GLN A 136 38.34 8.51 -13.35
N VAL A 137 37.17 9.09 -13.04
CA VAL A 137 36.37 8.75 -11.89
C VAL A 137 35.20 7.95 -12.40
N GLU A 138 35.01 6.76 -11.84
CA GLU A 138 33.86 5.90 -12.11
C GLU A 138 32.62 6.45 -11.42
N VAL A 139 31.54 6.68 -12.18
CA VAL A 139 30.25 7.11 -11.67
C VAL A 139 29.29 5.93 -11.77
N LEU A 140 28.90 5.37 -10.63
CA LEU A 140 27.93 4.28 -10.52
C LEU A 140 26.56 4.85 -10.18
N SER A 141 25.55 4.49 -10.94
CA SER A 141 24.14 4.77 -10.60
C SER A 141 23.34 3.47 -10.48
N LEU A 142 22.49 3.40 -9.45
CA LEU A 142 21.64 2.26 -9.15
C LEU A 142 20.16 2.69 -9.11
N ILE A 143 19.28 1.79 -9.54
CA ILE A 143 17.84 2.05 -9.61
C ILE A 143 17.12 1.19 -8.56
N HIS A 144 16.26 1.84 -7.76
CA HIS A 144 15.44 1.21 -6.75
C HIS A 144 13.98 1.64 -6.86
N ILE A 145 13.13 0.82 -6.31
CA ILE A 145 11.70 1.05 -6.29
C ILE A 145 11.21 0.87 -4.87
#